data_48e79bc9776f5242c08e3eff3ced89c8
#
_entry.id   48e79bc9776f5242c08e3eff3ced89c8
#
_cell.length_a   1.000
_cell.length_b   1.000
_cell.length_c   1.000
_cell.angle_alpha   90.00
_cell.angle_beta   90.00
_cell.angle_gamma   90.00
#
_symmetry.space_group_name_H-M   'P 1'
#
loop_
_entity.id
_entity.type
_entity.pdbx_description
1 polymer ?
#
loop_
_entity_poly.entity_id
_entity_poly.type
_entity_poly.pdbx_seq_one_letter_code
_entity_poly.pdbx_strand_id
1 'polypeptide(L)'
;MVKNFDLEDFNMVDMTAKKVLVALSKFDRGELIKGELIHKKTGLIPVEINEAVRSLVKSLLVEVPDALKNLPPYDFYAVEITDFGRQVLEQYG
;
A
#
# COMPACT_ATOMS: atom_id res chain seq x y z
N MET A 1 8.93 7.77 -20.98
CA MET A 1 8.04 6.65 -21.24
C MET A 1 7.67 5.95 -19.95
N VAL A 2 6.41 5.71 -19.72
CA VAL A 2 5.95 5.02 -18.51
C VAL A 2 6.06 3.51 -18.74
N LYS A 3 6.73 2.83 -17.81
CA LYS A 3 6.80 1.38 -17.86
C LYS A 3 5.46 0.79 -17.46
N ASN A 4 4.96 -0.15 -18.24
CA ASN A 4 3.75 -0.87 -17.87
C ASN A 4 4.05 -1.83 -16.72
N PHE A 5 3.15 -1.88 -15.77
CA PHE A 5 3.24 -2.81 -14.66
C PHE A 5 2.69 -4.16 -15.12
N ASP A 6 3.52 -5.17 -15.14
CA ASP A 6 3.13 -6.49 -15.61
C ASP A 6 3.22 -7.55 -14.48
N LEU A 7 2.93 -8.81 -14.81
CA LEU A 7 2.94 -9.89 -13.83
C LEU A 7 4.31 -10.05 -13.17
N GLU A 8 5.38 -9.87 -13.94
CA GLU A 8 6.74 -9.97 -13.41
C GLU A 8 6.98 -8.88 -12.36
N ASP A 9 6.56 -7.65 -12.65
CA ASP A 9 6.66 -6.55 -11.68
C ASP A 9 5.86 -6.86 -10.42
N PHE A 10 4.66 -7.42 -10.59
CA PHE A 10 3.83 -7.80 -9.45
C PHE A 10 4.51 -8.87 -8.59
N ASN A 11 5.16 -9.84 -9.23
CA ASN A 11 5.87 -10.91 -8.50
C ASN A 11 7.10 -10.39 -7.77
N MET A 12 7.65 -9.25 -8.19
CA MET A 12 8.77 -8.60 -7.49
C MET A 12 8.32 -7.83 -6.26
N VAL A 13 7.02 -7.60 -6.11
CA VAL A 13 6.48 -6.94 -4.91
C VAL A 13 6.54 -7.92 -3.75
N ASP A 14 7.12 -7.47 -2.64
CA ASP A 14 7.26 -8.29 -1.43
C ASP A 14 5.89 -8.81 -0.97
N MET A 15 5.87 -10.03 -0.45
CA MET A 15 4.63 -10.63 0.09
C MET A 15 4.01 -9.80 1.20
N THR A 16 4.84 -9.19 2.04
CA THR A 16 4.37 -8.28 3.08
C THR A 16 3.66 -7.07 2.48
N ALA A 17 4.24 -6.50 1.42
CA ALA A 17 3.63 -5.38 0.71
C ALA A 17 2.32 -5.80 0.03
N LYS A 18 2.27 -7.02 -0.53
CA LYS A 18 1.03 -7.54 -1.11
C LYS A 18 -0.07 -7.66 -0.07
N LYS A 19 0.25 -8.13 1.14
CA LYS A 19 -0.72 -8.20 2.23
C LYS A 19 -1.32 -6.82 2.53
N VAL A 20 -0.47 -5.80 2.61
CA VAL A 20 -0.93 -4.44 2.86
C VAL A 20 -1.82 -3.96 1.72
N LEU A 21 -1.40 -4.19 0.48
CA LEU A 21 -2.18 -3.77 -0.68
C LEU A 21 -3.56 -4.43 -0.71
N VAL A 22 -3.63 -5.72 -0.45
CA VAL A 22 -4.90 -6.45 -0.40
C VAL A 22 -5.78 -5.89 0.71
N ALA A 23 -5.23 -5.64 1.89
CA ALA A 23 -5.98 -5.07 3.01
C ALA A 23 -6.56 -3.71 2.64
N LEU A 24 -5.78 -2.85 1.98
CA LEU A 24 -6.25 -1.54 1.56
C LEU A 24 -7.38 -1.64 0.52
N SER A 25 -7.34 -2.65 -0.33
CA SER A 25 -8.36 -2.83 -1.36
C SER A 25 -9.75 -3.16 -0.80
N LYS A 26 -9.81 -3.57 0.47
CA LYS A 26 -11.08 -3.89 1.12
C LYS A 26 -11.85 -2.66 1.56
N PHE A 27 -11.21 -1.50 1.55
CA PHE A 27 -11.85 -0.24 1.94
C PHE A 27 -12.39 0.47 0.71
N ASP A 28 -13.29 1.44 0.95
CA ASP A 28 -13.91 2.19 -0.12
C ASP A 28 -12.89 3.07 -0.84
N ARG A 29 -13.18 3.33 -2.12
CA ARG A 29 -12.35 4.21 -2.94
C ARG A 29 -12.31 5.61 -2.30
N GLY A 30 -11.09 6.17 -2.21
CA GLY A 30 -10.89 7.48 -1.61
C GLY A 30 -10.75 7.47 -0.10
N GLU A 31 -10.88 6.30 0.54
CA GLU A 31 -10.76 6.21 1.99
C GLU A 31 -9.30 6.20 2.40
N LEU A 32 -8.95 7.07 3.35
CA LEU A 32 -7.60 7.18 3.90
C LEU A 32 -7.47 6.23 5.09
N ILE A 33 -6.48 5.35 5.04
CA ILE A 33 -6.31 4.29 6.02
C ILE A 33 -5.08 4.56 6.88
N LYS A 34 -5.26 4.61 8.19
CA LYS A 34 -4.16 4.79 9.13
C LYS A 34 -3.43 3.49 9.38
N GLY A 35 -2.14 3.60 9.73
CA GLY A 35 -1.31 2.44 9.97
C GLY A 35 -1.87 1.49 11.04
N GLU A 36 -2.50 2.04 12.08
CA GLU A 36 -3.12 1.22 13.12
C GLU A 36 -4.17 0.28 12.57
N LEU A 37 -4.96 0.76 11.61
CA LEU A 37 -5.98 -0.07 10.99
C LEU A 37 -5.37 -1.15 10.09
N ILE A 38 -4.27 -0.80 9.39
CA ILE A 38 -3.52 -1.79 8.61
C ILE A 38 -3.00 -2.88 9.54
N HIS A 39 -2.44 -2.49 10.70
CA HIS A 39 -1.98 -3.44 11.70
C HIS A 39 -3.10 -4.39 12.13
N LYS A 40 -4.28 -3.86 12.42
CA LYS A 40 -5.42 -4.68 12.83
C LYS A 40 -5.86 -5.66 11.74
N LYS A 41 -5.78 -5.25 10.49
CA LYS A 41 -6.24 -6.09 9.37
C LYS A 41 -5.21 -7.12 8.93
N THR A 42 -3.92 -6.84 9.11
CA THR A 42 -2.86 -7.70 8.58
C THR A 42 -2.09 -8.45 9.66
N GLY A 43 -2.09 -7.94 10.89
CA GLY A 43 -1.25 -8.48 11.96
C GLY A 43 0.22 -8.09 11.84
N LEU A 44 0.56 -7.26 10.85
CA LEU A 44 1.95 -6.84 10.66
C LEU A 44 2.34 -5.79 11.70
N ILE A 45 3.61 -5.82 12.11
CA ILE A 45 4.14 -4.82 13.03
C ILE A 45 4.46 -3.52 12.30
N PRO A 46 4.56 -2.37 13.02
CA PRO A 46 4.77 -1.08 12.37
C PRO A 46 5.97 -1.01 11.42
N VAL A 47 7.09 -1.62 11.78
CA VAL A 47 8.28 -1.59 10.91
C VAL A 47 8.02 -2.29 9.57
N GLU A 48 7.28 -3.39 9.61
CA GLU A 48 6.90 -4.11 8.40
C GLU A 48 5.93 -3.28 7.55
N ILE A 49 4.98 -2.62 8.19
CA ILE A 49 4.02 -1.77 7.51
C ILE A 49 4.72 -0.57 6.85
N ASN A 50 5.65 0.06 7.56
CA ASN A 50 6.41 1.19 7.01
C ASN A 50 7.18 0.80 5.76
N GLU A 51 7.86 -0.34 5.80
CA GLU A 51 8.62 -0.84 4.65
C GLU A 51 7.69 -1.19 3.48
N ALA A 52 6.56 -1.85 3.78
CA ALA A 52 5.59 -2.22 2.77
C ALA A 52 5.00 -0.98 2.08
N VAL A 53 4.60 0.01 2.85
CA VAL A 53 4.03 1.25 2.30
C VAL A 53 5.05 1.97 1.43
N ARG A 54 6.30 2.03 1.89
CA ARG A 54 7.37 2.67 1.12
C ARG A 54 7.57 1.99 -0.23
N SER A 55 7.57 0.66 -0.24
CA SER A 55 7.69 -0.12 -1.46
C SER A 55 6.50 0.11 -2.41
N LEU A 56 5.29 0.11 -1.85
CA LEU A 56 4.08 0.31 -2.65
C LEU A 56 4.00 1.72 -3.24
N VAL A 57 4.48 2.72 -2.52
CA VAL A 57 4.55 4.10 -3.04
C VAL A 57 5.49 4.16 -4.24
N LYS A 58 6.64 3.50 -4.16
CA LYS A 58 7.59 3.47 -5.27
C LYS A 58 7.00 2.85 -6.53
N SER A 59 6.11 1.89 -6.36
CA SER A 59 5.45 1.22 -7.48
C SER A 59 4.15 1.92 -7.90
N LEU A 60 3.82 3.06 -7.30
CA LEU A 60 2.62 3.84 -7.59
C LEU A 60 1.31 3.10 -7.27
N LEU A 61 1.38 2.08 -6.44
CA LEU A 61 0.21 1.27 -6.07
C LEU A 61 -0.58 1.90 -4.94
N VAL A 62 0.07 2.72 -4.13
CA VAL A 62 -0.58 3.50 -3.07
C VAL A 62 -0.03 4.92 -3.07
N GLU A 63 -0.77 5.83 -2.43
CA GLU A 63 -0.36 7.20 -2.19
C GLU A 63 -0.36 7.46 -0.69
N VAL A 64 0.53 8.36 -0.25
CA VAL A 64 0.54 8.86 1.11
C VAL A 64 0.20 10.35 1.03
N PRO A 65 -1.09 10.71 1.07
CA PRO A 65 -1.48 12.12 1.10
C PRO A 65 -0.90 12.78 2.33
N ASP A 66 -0.62 14.07 2.23
CA ASP A 66 -0.09 14.85 3.34
C ASP A 66 1.23 14.28 3.87
N ALA A 67 2.19 14.13 2.95
CA ALA A 67 3.48 13.49 3.22
C ALA A 67 4.30 14.20 4.31
N LEU A 68 3.93 15.41 4.69
CA LEU A 68 4.60 16.16 5.75
C LEU A 68 4.16 15.74 7.15
N LYS A 69 3.09 14.95 7.25
CA LYS A 69 2.59 14.46 8.53
C LYS A 69 2.90 12.99 8.70
N ASN A 70 3.14 12.60 9.92
CA ASN A 70 3.26 11.19 10.26
C ASN A 70 2.55 10.94 11.58
N LEU A 71 2.31 9.66 11.88
CA LEU A 71 1.63 9.24 13.09
C LEU A 71 2.44 8.10 13.71
N PRO A 72 3.45 8.43 14.52
CA PRO A 72 4.32 7.40 15.08
C PRO A 72 3.53 6.27 15.75
N PRO A 73 3.96 5.01 15.62
CA PRO A 73 5.25 4.53 15.08
C PRO A 73 5.30 4.41 13.55
N TYR A 74 4.31 4.95 12.85
CA TYR A 74 4.25 4.90 11.39
C TYR A 74 4.93 6.12 10.79
N ASP A 75 5.56 5.92 9.61
CA ASP A 75 6.27 6.97 8.87
C ASP A 75 5.32 7.80 8.01
N PHE A 76 4.02 7.56 8.13
CA PHE A 76 2.98 8.23 7.36
C PHE A 76 1.79 8.53 8.26
N TYR A 77 0.95 9.46 7.84
CA TYR A 77 -0.29 9.76 8.54
C TYR A 77 -1.40 8.79 8.13
N ALA A 78 -1.59 8.61 6.82
CA ALA A 78 -2.59 7.72 6.27
C ALA A 78 -2.18 7.31 4.85
N VAL A 79 -2.76 6.24 4.35
CA VAL A 79 -2.44 5.66 3.04
C VAL A 79 -3.73 5.46 2.27
N GLU A 80 -3.67 5.68 0.97
CA GLU A 80 -4.78 5.41 0.05
C GLU A 80 -4.29 4.54 -1.09
N ILE A 81 -5.05 3.46 -1.41
CA ILE A 81 -4.75 2.66 -2.59
C ILE A 81 -5.12 3.46 -3.84
N THR A 82 -4.25 3.45 -4.83
CA THR A 82 -4.51 4.13 -6.10
C THR A 82 -5.42 3.29 -6.98
N ASP A 83 -6.02 3.94 -7.99
CA ASP A 83 -6.78 3.18 -9.01
C ASP A 83 -5.88 2.16 -9.70
N PHE A 84 -4.62 2.54 -9.94
CA PHE A 84 -3.63 1.63 -10.50
C PHE A 84 -3.41 0.42 -9.58
N GLY A 85 -3.31 0.65 -8.27
CA GLY A 85 -3.18 -0.44 -7.29
C GLY A 85 -4.36 -1.40 -7.34
N ARG A 86 -5.57 -0.87 -7.45
CA ARG A 86 -6.76 -1.71 -7.57
C ARG A 86 -6.76 -2.51 -8.87
N GLN A 87 -6.37 -1.89 -9.98
CA GLN A 87 -6.28 -2.58 -11.28
C GLN A 87 -5.27 -3.72 -11.24
N VAL A 88 -4.12 -3.49 -10.60
CA VAL A 88 -3.09 -4.52 -10.47
C VAL A 88 -3.61 -5.72 -9.70
N LEU A 89 -4.34 -5.48 -8.60
CA LEU A 89 -4.94 -6.58 -7.83
C LEU A 89 -6.00 -7.33 -8.63
N GLU A 90 -6.81 -6.63 -9.40
CA GLU A 90 -7.82 -7.27 -10.26
C GLU A 90 -7.17 -8.17 -11.31
N GLN A 91 -6.03 -7.73 -11.85
CA GLN A 91 -5.37 -8.45 -12.94
C GLN A 91 -4.48 -9.58 -12.44
N TYR A 92 -3.76 -9.38 -11.33
CA TYR A 92 -2.73 -10.33 -10.88
C TYR A 92 -2.96 -10.90 -9.49
N GLY A 93 -3.85 -10.29 -8.74
CA GLY A 93 -4.18 -10.73 -7.40
C GLY A 93 -5.26 -11.79 -7.41
#